data_b96ef416bd3c578d489ae5793bcecb62
#
_entry.id   b96ef416bd3c578d489ae5793bcecb62
#
_cell.length_a   1.000
_cell.length_b   1.000
_cell.length_c   1.000
_cell.angle_alpha   90.00
_cell.angle_beta   90.00
_cell.angle_gamma   90.00
#
_symmetry.space_group_name_H-M   'P 1'
#
loop_
_entity.id
_entity.type
_entity.pdbx_description
1 polymer ?
#
loop_
_entity_poly.entity_id
_entity_poly.type
_entity_poly.pdbx_seq_one_letter_code
_entity_poly.pdbx_strand_id
1 'polypeptide(L)'
;NGEWVPIEELDVNDTLQLKDNSIVVIDNKIIFPTFVKVYNLEIEDNENYYVTEEGVLVHNGCKSAEPGTPEHKQMRCEEDQENGGKRDYESWSKKYDLCMKNAAKGNAAADAYMEDVGWGKREVTAEASLSNGDKVSRRLDIADAATQRGIEVKSGNYFSLDKNIAYEVERDAALVQDGWSIEWHIDGKASQPLLDALKEAGITKTP
;
A
#
# COMPACT_ATOMS: atom_id res chain seq x y z
N ASN A 1 6.77 -29.97 9.21
CA ASN A 1 7.05 -29.75 7.78
C ASN A 1 7.38 -28.29 7.44
N GLY A 2 7.19 -27.33 8.37
CA GLY A 2 7.51 -25.91 8.14
C GLY A 2 6.56 -25.21 7.16
N GLU A 3 5.33 -25.64 7.07
CA GLU A 3 4.28 -24.99 6.28
C GLU A 3 3.49 -24.00 7.14
N TRP A 4 3.11 -22.88 6.53
CA TRP A 4 2.20 -21.94 7.12
C TRP A 4 0.76 -22.45 6.98
N VAL A 5 0.05 -22.56 8.08
CA VAL A 5 -1.32 -23.08 8.14
C VAL A 5 -2.22 -22.00 8.74
N PRO A 6 -3.39 -21.70 8.13
CA PRO A 6 -4.38 -20.81 8.72
C PRO A 6 -4.78 -21.25 10.12
N ILE A 7 -4.94 -20.32 11.05
CA ILE A 7 -5.28 -20.64 12.45
C ILE A 7 -6.59 -21.43 12.59
N GLU A 8 -7.51 -21.24 11.67
CA GLU A 8 -8.79 -21.98 11.60
C GLU A 8 -8.62 -23.46 11.23
N GLU A 9 -7.57 -23.78 10.48
CA GLU A 9 -7.24 -25.14 10.04
C GLU A 9 -6.38 -25.91 11.05
N LEU A 10 -5.83 -25.21 12.07
CA LEU A 10 -5.05 -25.88 13.13
C LEU A 10 -5.94 -26.73 14.01
N ASP A 11 -5.48 -27.94 14.34
CA ASP A 11 -6.19 -28.88 15.23
C ASP A 11 -5.32 -29.35 16.41
N VAL A 12 -5.96 -30.02 17.36
CA VAL A 12 -5.26 -30.67 18.47
C VAL A 12 -4.29 -31.72 17.93
N ASN A 13 -3.06 -31.73 18.42
CA ASN A 13 -1.87 -32.48 18.03
C ASN A 13 -1.09 -31.85 16.86
N ASP A 14 -1.52 -30.73 16.27
CA ASP A 14 -0.65 -29.97 15.40
C ASP A 14 0.51 -29.34 16.18
N THR A 15 1.57 -29.02 15.47
CA THR A 15 2.81 -28.50 16.06
C THR A 15 3.07 -27.07 15.63
N LEU A 16 3.44 -26.22 16.59
CA LEU A 16 3.81 -24.84 16.38
C LEU A 16 5.30 -24.64 16.66
N GLN A 17 5.95 -23.81 15.89
CA GLN A 17 7.35 -23.43 16.09
C GLN A 17 7.45 -22.24 17.04
N LEU A 18 8.38 -22.33 18.01
CA LEU A 18 8.70 -21.24 18.93
C LEU A 18 9.94 -20.45 18.48
N LYS A 19 10.16 -19.30 19.10
CA LYS A 19 11.28 -18.38 18.78
C LYS A 19 12.67 -18.97 18.98
N ASP A 20 12.80 -19.99 19.83
CA ASP A 20 14.04 -20.74 20.09
C ASP A 20 14.20 -21.96 19.17
N ASN A 21 13.36 -22.07 18.11
CA ASN A 21 13.25 -23.21 17.20
C ASN A 21 12.76 -24.51 17.86
N SER A 22 12.33 -24.49 19.11
CA SER A 22 11.62 -25.63 19.69
C SER A 22 10.21 -25.74 19.13
N ILE A 23 9.58 -26.89 19.39
CA ILE A 23 8.23 -27.21 18.89
C ILE A 23 7.32 -27.46 20.06
N VAL A 24 6.12 -26.88 20.03
CA VAL A 24 5.04 -27.14 20.97
C VAL A 24 3.87 -27.80 20.25
N VAL A 25 3.19 -28.70 20.94
CA VAL A 25 1.99 -29.41 20.41
C VAL A 25 0.74 -28.70 20.93
N ILE A 26 -0.25 -28.51 20.08
CA ILE A 26 -1.57 -28.00 20.47
C ILE A 26 -2.29 -29.11 21.26
N ASP A 27 -2.54 -28.88 22.51
CA ASP A 27 -3.25 -29.84 23.39
C ASP A 27 -4.75 -29.56 23.46
N ASN A 28 -5.18 -28.33 23.16
CA ASN A 28 -6.58 -27.95 23.19
C ASN A 28 -6.90 -26.82 22.21
N LYS A 29 -8.09 -26.85 21.57
CA LYS A 29 -8.62 -25.82 20.69
C LYS A 29 -10.02 -25.43 21.19
N ILE A 30 -10.19 -24.17 21.54
CA ILE A 30 -11.48 -23.64 22.01
C ILE A 30 -11.91 -22.51 21.05
N ILE A 31 -13.10 -22.61 20.51
CA ILE A 31 -13.69 -21.60 19.65
C ILE A 31 -14.77 -20.84 20.43
N PHE A 32 -14.55 -19.55 20.63
CA PHE A 32 -15.53 -18.67 21.24
C PHE A 32 -16.17 -17.78 20.16
N PRO A 33 -17.50 -17.86 19.96
CA PRO A 33 -18.19 -16.89 19.13
C PRO A 33 -18.23 -15.55 19.87
N THR A 34 -17.34 -14.65 19.51
CA THR A 34 -17.28 -13.31 20.11
C THR A 34 -16.97 -12.26 19.07
N PHE A 35 -17.47 -11.05 19.28
CA PHE A 35 -17.13 -9.90 18.48
C PHE A 35 -16.09 -9.08 19.25
N VAL A 36 -14.83 -9.20 18.86
CA VAL A 36 -13.74 -8.40 19.39
C VAL A 36 -13.09 -7.59 18.28
N LYS A 37 -12.66 -6.37 18.63
CA LYS A 37 -11.85 -5.59 17.71
C LYS A 37 -10.47 -6.23 17.61
N VAL A 38 -10.12 -6.71 16.43
CA VAL A 38 -8.79 -7.23 16.12
C VAL A 38 -7.96 -6.16 15.43
N TYR A 39 -6.65 -6.20 15.64
CA TYR A 39 -5.69 -5.31 15.00
C TYR A 39 -4.77 -6.18 14.16
N ASN A 40 -4.59 -5.79 12.92
CA ASN A 40 -3.59 -6.38 12.05
C ASN A 40 -2.28 -5.62 12.24
N LEU A 41 -1.18 -6.35 12.46
CA LEU A 41 0.16 -5.76 12.55
C LEU A 41 0.81 -5.88 11.16
N GLU A 42 1.07 -4.77 10.53
CA GLU A 42 1.88 -4.71 9.32
C GLU A 42 3.34 -4.52 9.74
N ILE A 43 4.19 -5.50 9.45
CA ILE A 43 5.63 -5.46 9.76
C ILE A 43 6.37 -5.33 8.43
N GLU A 44 7.12 -4.26 8.29
CA GLU A 44 7.90 -3.95 7.10
C GLU A 44 8.96 -5.05 6.87
N ASP A 45 9.05 -5.56 5.64
CA ASP A 45 10.02 -6.55 5.14
C ASP A 45 9.94 -7.96 5.73
N ASN A 46 9.13 -8.22 6.75
CA ASN A 46 9.02 -9.56 7.33
C ASN A 46 7.65 -9.77 7.98
N GLU A 47 6.76 -10.41 7.29
CA GLU A 47 5.40 -10.69 7.78
C GLU A 47 5.36 -11.68 8.94
N ASN A 48 6.53 -12.12 9.43
CA ASN A 48 6.67 -13.06 10.53
C ASN A 48 6.92 -12.32 11.86
N TYR A 49 6.18 -12.69 12.89
CA TYR A 49 6.40 -12.18 14.25
C TYR A 49 6.07 -13.22 15.30
N TYR A 50 6.44 -12.96 16.53
CA TYR A 50 6.18 -13.87 17.63
C TYR A 50 5.04 -13.34 18.51
N VAL A 51 4.12 -14.23 18.86
CA VAL A 51 3.01 -13.95 19.76
C VAL A 51 3.14 -14.81 21.02
N THR A 52 2.45 -14.42 22.08
CA THR A 52 2.48 -15.04 23.41
C THR A 52 3.83 -14.89 24.13
N GLU A 53 3.87 -15.19 25.42
CA GLU A 53 5.11 -15.16 26.22
C GLU A 53 6.10 -16.24 25.77
N GLU A 54 5.60 -17.37 25.32
CA GLU A 54 6.39 -18.49 24.79
C GLU A 54 7.02 -18.17 23.44
N GLY A 55 6.47 -17.18 22.73
CA GLY A 55 6.96 -16.75 21.44
C GLY A 55 6.63 -17.72 20.32
N VAL A 56 5.34 -17.99 20.13
CA VAL A 56 4.84 -18.74 18.97
C VAL A 56 5.08 -17.94 17.70
N LEU A 57 5.76 -18.53 16.72
CA LEU A 57 5.98 -17.91 15.41
C LEU A 57 4.67 -17.89 14.63
N VAL A 58 4.24 -16.70 14.24
CA VAL A 58 3.08 -16.49 13.38
C VAL A 58 3.47 -15.69 12.16
N HIS A 59 2.74 -15.91 11.09
CA HIS A 59 2.86 -15.17 9.85
C HIS A 59 1.57 -14.39 9.64
N ASN A 60 1.68 -13.08 9.49
CA ASN A 60 0.54 -12.24 9.15
C ASN A 60 0.33 -12.20 7.63
N GLY A 61 0.63 -13.27 6.97
CA GLY A 61 0.20 -13.47 5.61
C GLY A 61 -1.28 -13.80 5.62
N CYS A 62 -2.13 -12.77 5.65
CA CYS A 62 -3.25 -12.90 4.75
C CYS A 62 -2.62 -13.30 3.43
N LYS A 63 -3.00 -14.43 2.84
CA LYS A 63 -2.84 -14.59 1.40
C LYS A 63 -3.57 -13.39 0.81
N SER A 64 -2.87 -12.26 0.73
CA SER A 64 -3.34 -11.16 -0.07
C SER A 64 -3.33 -11.74 -1.47
N ALA A 65 -4.49 -12.21 -1.87
CA ALA A 65 -4.64 -12.75 -3.20
C ALA A 65 -4.07 -11.69 -4.13
N GLU A 66 -3.22 -12.10 -5.04
CA GLU A 66 -2.49 -11.18 -5.92
C GLU A 66 -3.48 -10.22 -6.59
N PRO A 67 -3.26 -8.90 -6.54
CA PRO A 67 -4.16 -7.92 -7.12
C PRO A 67 -4.52 -8.26 -8.57
N GLY A 68 -5.83 -8.28 -8.85
CA GLY A 68 -6.35 -8.65 -10.18
C GLY A 68 -6.76 -10.11 -10.32
N THR A 69 -6.41 -10.99 -9.39
CA THR A 69 -6.88 -12.38 -9.39
C THR A 69 -8.36 -12.50 -8.97
N PRO A 70 -9.05 -13.58 -9.35
CA PRO A 70 -10.42 -13.83 -8.89
C PRO A 70 -10.54 -13.88 -7.36
N GLU A 71 -9.56 -14.44 -6.68
CA GLU A 71 -9.49 -14.55 -5.23
C GLU A 71 -9.38 -13.17 -4.58
N HIS A 72 -8.50 -12.30 -5.08
CA HIS A 72 -8.40 -10.92 -4.61
C HIS A 72 -9.69 -10.15 -4.85
N LYS A 73 -10.31 -10.35 -6.01
CA LYS A 73 -11.58 -9.71 -6.35
C LYS A 73 -12.70 -10.14 -5.39
N GLN A 74 -12.77 -11.42 -5.05
CA GLN A 74 -13.75 -11.95 -4.11
C GLN A 74 -13.51 -11.36 -2.71
N MET A 75 -12.30 -11.45 -2.20
CA MET A 75 -11.90 -10.92 -0.90
C MET A 75 -12.25 -9.43 -0.75
N ARG A 76 -11.90 -8.61 -1.75
CA ARG A 76 -12.20 -7.17 -1.73
C ARG A 76 -13.70 -6.87 -1.83
N CYS A 77 -14.47 -7.74 -2.48
CA CYS A 77 -15.93 -7.62 -2.53
C CYS A 77 -16.56 -7.91 -1.17
N GLU A 78 -16.11 -8.96 -0.51
CA GLU A 78 -16.56 -9.34 0.83
C GLU A 78 -16.24 -8.24 1.83
N GLU A 79 -15.03 -7.68 1.79
CA GLU A 79 -14.62 -6.55 2.62
C GLU A 79 -15.47 -5.29 2.38
N ASP A 80 -15.79 -4.94 1.12
CA ASP A 80 -16.67 -3.80 0.82
C ASP A 80 -18.07 -4.02 1.43
N GLN A 81 -18.61 -5.24 1.34
CA GLN A 81 -19.91 -5.60 1.91
C GLN A 81 -19.92 -5.54 3.44
N GLU A 82 -18.89 -6.08 4.10
CA GLU A 82 -18.72 -6.03 5.55
C GLU A 82 -18.61 -4.58 6.07
N ASN A 83 -17.98 -3.71 5.30
CA ASN A 83 -17.88 -2.27 5.57
C ASN A 83 -19.13 -1.46 5.17
N GLY A 84 -20.22 -2.14 4.83
CA GLY A 84 -21.51 -1.52 4.52
C GLY A 84 -21.67 -1.05 3.08
N GLY A 85 -20.88 -1.58 2.17
CA GLY A 85 -21.02 -1.36 0.71
C GLY A 85 -22.41 -1.79 0.23
N LYS A 86 -23.06 -0.90 -0.54
CA LYS A 86 -24.45 -1.09 -1.00
C LYS A 86 -24.55 -1.42 -2.48
N ARG A 87 -23.41 -1.61 -3.16
CA ARG A 87 -23.42 -1.92 -4.60
C ARG A 87 -23.73 -3.38 -4.81
N ASP A 88 -24.51 -3.65 -5.87
CA ASP A 88 -24.65 -5.01 -6.38
C ASP A 88 -23.29 -5.50 -6.92
N TYR A 89 -23.09 -6.81 -6.90
CA TYR A 89 -21.84 -7.43 -7.29
C TYR A 89 -21.39 -7.05 -8.71
N GLU A 90 -22.32 -6.95 -9.66
CA GLU A 90 -21.97 -6.64 -11.06
C GLU A 90 -21.39 -5.23 -11.19
N SER A 91 -22.04 -4.24 -10.60
CA SER A 91 -21.56 -2.84 -10.58
C SER A 91 -20.26 -2.69 -9.82
N TRP A 92 -20.12 -3.40 -8.68
CA TRP A 92 -18.91 -3.41 -7.90
C TRP A 92 -17.75 -4.04 -8.69
N SER A 93 -17.98 -5.21 -9.30
CA SER A 93 -17.02 -5.95 -10.11
C SER A 93 -16.47 -5.14 -11.28
N LYS A 94 -17.35 -4.44 -12.02
CA LYS A 94 -16.92 -3.54 -13.11
C LYS A 94 -16.00 -2.41 -12.61
N LYS A 95 -16.31 -1.84 -11.44
CA LYS A 95 -15.45 -0.82 -10.83
C LYS A 95 -14.10 -1.39 -10.40
N TYR A 96 -14.10 -2.56 -9.79
CA TYR A 96 -12.86 -3.25 -9.41
C TYR A 96 -11.96 -3.48 -10.63
N ASP A 97 -12.52 -4.06 -11.72
CA ASP A 97 -11.76 -4.34 -12.95
C ASP A 97 -11.18 -3.06 -13.56
N LEU A 98 -11.94 -1.97 -13.53
CA LEU A 98 -11.46 -0.66 -13.99
C LEU A 98 -10.32 -0.14 -13.10
N CYS A 99 -10.43 -0.27 -11.77
CA CYS A 99 -9.37 0.13 -10.84
C CYS A 99 -8.09 -0.68 -11.10
N MET A 100 -8.19 -2.01 -11.25
CA MET A 100 -7.02 -2.86 -11.54
C MET A 100 -6.37 -2.50 -12.88
N LYS A 101 -7.18 -2.26 -13.91
CA LYS A 101 -6.67 -1.82 -15.22
C LYS A 101 -5.94 -0.47 -15.14
N ASN A 102 -6.50 0.48 -14.38
CA ASN A 102 -5.86 1.79 -14.20
C ASN A 102 -4.57 1.68 -13.38
N ALA A 103 -4.55 0.86 -12.33
CA ALA A 103 -3.35 0.59 -11.55
C ALA A 103 -2.24 -0.04 -12.41
N ALA A 104 -2.57 -1.07 -13.20
CA ALA A 104 -1.61 -1.70 -14.11
C ALA A 104 -1.05 -0.70 -15.14
N LYS A 105 -1.90 0.19 -15.68
CA LYS A 105 -1.45 1.25 -16.59
C LYS A 105 -0.53 2.23 -15.90
N GLY A 106 -0.85 2.66 -14.68
CA GLY A 106 -0.02 3.56 -13.88
C GLY A 106 1.35 2.95 -13.57
N ASN A 107 1.36 1.70 -13.12
CA ASN A 107 2.59 0.98 -12.84
C ASN A 107 3.48 0.85 -14.08
N ALA A 108 2.91 0.45 -15.22
CA ALA A 108 3.66 0.34 -16.47
C ALA A 108 4.26 1.69 -16.92
N ALA A 109 3.55 2.80 -16.71
CA ALA A 109 4.06 4.13 -17.03
C ALA A 109 5.23 4.51 -16.10
N ALA A 110 5.11 4.21 -14.81
CA ALA A 110 6.18 4.49 -13.85
C ALA A 110 7.40 3.59 -14.07
N ASP A 111 7.21 2.32 -14.45
CA ASP A 111 8.31 1.42 -14.81
C ASP A 111 9.06 1.94 -16.05
N ALA A 112 8.33 2.32 -17.08
CA ALA A 112 8.93 2.89 -18.30
C ALA A 112 9.69 4.19 -18.01
N TYR A 113 9.11 5.07 -17.19
CA TYR A 113 9.79 6.32 -16.83
C TYR A 113 11.01 6.10 -15.94
N MET A 114 10.97 5.09 -15.05
CA MET A 114 12.14 4.70 -14.25
C MET A 114 13.29 4.19 -15.13
N GLU A 115 12.99 3.42 -16.18
CA GLU A 115 14.00 2.99 -17.16
C GLU A 115 14.60 4.18 -17.92
N ASP A 116 13.77 5.17 -18.31
CA ASP A 116 14.21 6.37 -19.04
C ASP A 116 15.13 7.26 -18.18
N VAL A 117 14.77 7.51 -16.93
CA VAL A 117 15.59 8.33 -16.02
C VAL A 117 16.83 7.60 -15.51
N GLY A 118 16.84 6.29 -15.49
CA GLY A 118 18.00 5.43 -15.18
C GLY A 118 18.44 5.47 -13.70
N TRP A 119 17.58 5.89 -12.76
CA TRP A 119 17.89 5.94 -11.34
C TRP A 119 16.66 5.69 -10.48
N GLY A 120 16.89 5.42 -9.18
CA GLY A 120 15.84 5.26 -8.17
C GLY A 120 15.35 3.82 -8.03
N LYS A 121 14.37 3.66 -7.15
CA LYS A 121 13.62 2.43 -6.90
C LYS A 121 12.14 2.73 -6.97
N ARG A 122 11.33 1.70 -7.27
CA ARG A 122 9.88 1.80 -7.27
C ARG A 122 9.31 1.85 -5.85
N GLU A 123 8.18 2.57 -5.71
CA GLU A 123 7.31 2.52 -4.52
C GLU A 123 8.02 2.84 -3.20
N VAL A 124 8.89 3.84 -3.21
CA VAL A 124 9.66 4.22 -2.01
C VAL A 124 8.84 5.10 -1.09
N THR A 125 8.73 4.69 0.15
CA THR A 125 8.07 5.49 1.19
C THR A 125 9.05 6.50 1.79
N ALA A 126 8.65 7.76 1.83
CA ALA A 126 9.34 8.85 2.49
C ALA A 126 8.45 9.47 3.58
N GLU A 127 9.05 9.89 4.67
CA GLU A 127 8.36 10.64 5.73
C GLU A 127 8.64 12.13 5.60
N ALA A 128 7.63 12.95 5.84
CA ALA A 128 7.74 14.40 5.89
C ALA A 128 7.00 14.95 7.10
N SER A 129 7.33 16.20 7.48
CA SER A 129 6.63 16.93 8.53
C SER A 129 5.77 18.03 7.92
N LEU A 130 4.48 18.02 8.17
CA LEU A 130 3.57 19.12 7.80
C LEU A 130 3.87 20.36 8.66
N SER A 131 3.43 21.51 8.18
CA SER A 131 3.62 22.80 8.86
C SER A 131 2.99 22.86 10.28
N ASN A 132 2.01 22.02 10.57
CA ASN A 132 1.39 21.86 11.90
C ASN A 132 2.18 20.92 12.84
N GLY A 133 3.29 20.31 12.36
CA GLY A 133 4.13 19.36 13.09
C GLY A 133 3.70 17.90 12.97
N ASP A 134 2.60 17.60 12.29
CA ASP A 134 2.19 16.22 12.03
C ASP A 134 3.14 15.55 11.05
N LYS A 135 3.48 14.29 11.31
CA LYS A 135 4.23 13.47 10.36
C LYS A 135 3.29 12.85 9.35
N VAL A 136 3.68 12.88 8.10
CA VAL A 136 2.99 12.21 7.00
C VAL A 136 3.95 11.28 6.27
N SER A 137 3.41 10.14 5.87
CA SER A 137 4.09 9.19 4.99
C SER A 137 3.64 9.43 3.55
N ARG A 138 4.57 9.45 2.62
CA ARG A 138 4.32 9.60 1.19
C ARG A 138 5.04 8.51 0.42
N ARG A 139 4.31 7.67 -0.30
CA ARG A 139 4.88 6.69 -1.20
C ARG A 139 5.04 7.33 -2.58
N LEU A 140 6.27 7.45 -3.01
CA LEU A 140 6.65 8.00 -4.31
C LEU A 140 6.79 6.87 -5.34
N ASP A 141 6.35 7.09 -6.56
CA ASP A 141 6.42 6.07 -7.61
C ASP A 141 7.87 5.65 -7.91
N ILE A 142 8.79 6.61 -7.92
CA ILE A 142 10.22 6.39 -8.10
C ILE A 142 10.97 7.29 -7.12
N ALA A 143 11.86 6.75 -6.32
CA ALA A 143 12.70 7.60 -5.46
C ALA A 143 14.06 6.99 -5.14
N ASP A 144 14.96 7.87 -4.73
CA ASP A 144 16.24 7.55 -4.10
C ASP A 144 16.34 8.33 -2.77
N ALA A 145 16.14 7.62 -1.67
CA ALA A 145 16.17 8.21 -0.34
C ALA A 145 17.55 8.72 0.06
N ALA A 146 18.64 8.15 -0.48
CA ALA A 146 19.99 8.58 -0.17
C ALA A 146 20.31 9.97 -0.75
N THR A 147 19.72 10.31 -1.90
CA THR A 147 19.86 11.60 -2.58
C THR A 147 18.66 12.52 -2.37
N GLN A 148 17.64 12.07 -1.64
CA GLN A 148 16.39 12.78 -1.42
C GLN A 148 15.73 13.26 -2.73
N ARG A 149 15.65 12.37 -3.71
CA ARG A 149 15.00 12.64 -4.99
C ARG A 149 13.80 11.75 -5.16
N GLY A 150 12.69 12.31 -5.63
CA GLY A 150 11.47 11.57 -5.83
C GLY A 150 10.69 12.02 -7.07
N ILE A 151 9.99 11.08 -7.68
CA ILE A 151 9.16 11.30 -8.86
C ILE A 151 7.79 10.70 -8.60
N GLU A 152 6.76 11.48 -8.91
CA GLU A 152 5.38 11.04 -9.05
C GLU A 152 5.03 10.96 -10.52
N VAL A 153 4.52 9.81 -10.98
CA VAL A 153 4.17 9.59 -12.39
C VAL A 153 2.65 9.61 -12.57
N LYS A 154 2.17 10.53 -13.37
CA LYS A 154 0.75 10.69 -13.72
C LYS A 154 0.52 10.36 -15.18
N SER A 155 0.00 9.15 -15.45
CA SER A 155 -0.32 8.71 -16.81
C SER A 155 -1.82 8.80 -17.09
N GLY A 156 -2.23 9.74 -17.93
CA GLY A 156 -3.65 9.94 -18.27
C GLY A 156 -3.85 11.09 -19.22
N ASN A 157 -5.11 11.33 -19.62
CA ASN A 157 -5.41 12.36 -20.60
C ASN A 157 -5.43 13.78 -20.00
N TYR A 158 -5.93 13.91 -18.75
CA TYR A 158 -6.12 15.19 -18.11
C TYR A 158 -6.14 15.08 -16.60
N PHE A 159 -5.43 15.96 -15.91
CA PHE A 159 -5.34 16.04 -14.46
C PHE A 159 -5.81 17.42 -14.00
N SER A 160 -6.71 17.47 -13.04
CA SER A 160 -7.16 18.69 -12.38
C SER A 160 -6.78 18.69 -10.90
N LEU A 161 -6.72 19.88 -10.31
CA LEU A 161 -6.50 20.02 -8.89
C LEU A 161 -7.81 19.69 -8.14
N ASP A 162 -8.16 18.40 -8.07
CA ASP A 162 -9.23 17.91 -7.22
C ASP A 162 -8.72 17.67 -5.78
N LYS A 163 -9.61 17.24 -4.88
CA LYS A 163 -9.27 17.04 -3.47
C LYS A 163 -8.15 16.02 -3.26
N ASN A 164 -8.09 14.95 -4.06
CA ASN A 164 -7.09 13.90 -3.90
C ASN A 164 -5.72 14.40 -4.40
N ILE A 165 -5.70 15.02 -5.59
CA ILE A 165 -4.49 15.62 -6.16
C ILE A 165 -3.97 16.75 -5.26
N ALA A 166 -4.84 17.60 -4.70
CA ALA A 166 -4.42 18.64 -3.77
C ALA A 166 -3.75 18.06 -2.51
N TYR A 167 -4.29 16.96 -1.99
CA TYR A 167 -3.70 16.26 -0.85
C TYR A 167 -2.34 15.62 -1.18
N GLU A 168 -2.15 15.09 -2.37
CA GLU A 168 -0.86 14.58 -2.82
C GLU A 168 0.17 15.73 -2.94
N VAL A 169 -0.22 16.86 -3.56
CA VAL A 169 0.63 18.05 -3.69
C VAL A 169 1.06 18.60 -2.32
N GLU A 170 0.15 18.63 -1.34
CA GLU A 170 0.46 19.07 0.02
C GLU A 170 1.54 18.20 0.67
N ARG A 171 1.46 16.90 0.52
CA ARG A 171 2.44 15.96 1.08
C ARG A 171 3.78 16.03 0.36
N ASP A 172 3.76 16.18 -0.95
CA ASP A 172 4.97 16.35 -1.74
C ASP A 172 5.62 17.73 -1.45
N ALA A 173 4.83 18.78 -1.18
CA ALA A 173 5.32 20.06 -0.70
C ALA A 173 6.02 19.95 0.66
N ALA A 174 5.52 19.11 1.56
CA ALA A 174 6.17 18.85 2.84
C ALA A 174 7.52 18.15 2.64
N LEU A 175 7.62 17.20 1.73
CA LEU A 175 8.91 16.59 1.35
C LEU A 175 9.89 17.63 0.79
N VAL A 176 9.43 18.54 -0.07
CA VAL A 176 10.27 19.62 -0.61
C VAL A 176 10.79 20.52 0.52
N GLN A 177 9.97 20.85 1.51
CA GLN A 177 10.38 21.62 2.68
C GLN A 177 11.41 20.87 3.54
N ASP A 178 11.35 19.54 3.59
CA ASP A 178 12.31 18.67 4.27
C ASP A 178 13.58 18.37 3.42
N GLY A 179 13.72 19.05 2.27
CA GLY A 179 14.92 19.02 1.45
C GLY A 179 14.89 18.06 0.26
N TRP A 180 13.77 17.43 0.01
CA TRP A 180 13.61 16.56 -1.17
C TRP A 180 13.49 17.38 -2.46
N SER A 181 14.01 16.83 -3.55
CA SER A 181 13.75 17.28 -4.92
C SER A 181 12.64 16.43 -5.51
N ILE A 182 11.44 16.98 -5.60
CA ILE A 182 10.27 16.27 -6.12
C ILE A 182 9.94 16.71 -7.53
N GLU A 183 9.68 15.71 -8.38
CA GLU A 183 9.24 15.89 -9.76
C GLU A 183 7.88 15.22 -9.96
N TRP A 184 7.01 15.89 -10.71
CA TRP A 184 5.78 15.28 -11.25
C TRP A 184 5.93 15.10 -12.75
N HIS A 185 6.11 13.86 -13.19
CA HIS A 185 6.03 13.50 -14.60
C HIS A 185 4.57 13.31 -14.98
N ILE A 186 4.05 14.23 -15.80
CA ILE A 186 2.64 14.22 -16.21
C ILE A 186 2.56 13.94 -17.71
N ASP A 187 2.31 12.68 -18.07
CA ASP A 187 2.00 12.25 -19.42
C ASP A 187 0.53 12.58 -19.71
N GLY A 188 0.30 13.81 -20.17
CA GLY A 188 -1.02 14.34 -20.45
C GLY A 188 -1.16 15.83 -20.20
N LYS A 189 -2.42 16.28 -20.12
CA LYS A 189 -2.71 17.70 -19.85
C LYS A 189 -2.96 17.92 -18.36
N ALA A 190 -2.46 19.02 -17.82
CA ALA A 190 -2.74 19.48 -16.48
C ALA A 190 -3.55 20.78 -16.51
N SER A 191 -4.46 20.95 -15.56
CA SER A 191 -5.18 22.21 -15.38
C SER A 191 -4.24 23.32 -14.89
N GLN A 192 -4.54 24.57 -15.20
CA GLN A 192 -3.75 25.69 -14.71
C GLN A 192 -3.66 25.72 -13.17
N PRO A 193 -4.77 25.50 -12.40
CA PRO A 193 -4.67 25.44 -10.94
C PRO A 193 -3.70 24.37 -10.44
N LEU A 194 -3.61 23.20 -11.09
CA LEU A 194 -2.63 22.17 -10.72
C LEU A 194 -1.20 22.63 -11.01
N LEU A 195 -0.95 23.23 -12.16
CA LEU A 195 0.37 23.75 -12.51
C LEU A 195 0.84 24.85 -11.55
N ASP A 196 -0.08 25.73 -11.15
CA ASP A 196 0.20 26.78 -10.18
C ASP A 196 0.51 26.20 -8.78
N ALA A 197 -0.27 25.21 -8.33
CA ALA A 197 -0.03 24.53 -7.05
C ALA A 197 1.32 23.80 -7.02
N LEU A 198 1.69 23.07 -8.08
CA LEU A 198 3.00 22.42 -8.17
C LEU A 198 4.14 23.43 -8.10
N LYS A 199 4.00 24.54 -8.82
CA LYS A 199 4.98 25.62 -8.81
C LYS A 199 5.13 26.27 -7.43
N GLU A 200 4.02 26.57 -6.75
CA GLU A 200 4.01 27.13 -5.39
C GLU A 200 4.65 26.18 -4.38
N ALA A 201 4.43 24.87 -4.55
CA ALA A 201 5.02 23.82 -3.72
C ALA A 201 6.53 23.58 -4.02
N GLY A 202 7.10 24.20 -5.04
CA GLY A 202 8.49 23.96 -5.45
C GLY A 202 8.69 22.60 -6.15
N ILE A 203 7.62 22.01 -6.65
CA ILE A 203 7.63 20.72 -7.35
C ILE A 203 7.90 20.97 -8.85
N THR A 204 8.86 20.25 -9.40
CA THR A 204 9.17 20.34 -10.84
C THR A 204 8.15 19.54 -11.64
N LYS A 205 7.58 20.12 -12.70
CA LYS A 205 6.72 19.39 -13.65
C LYS A 205 7.48 19.10 -14.93
N THR A 206 7.50 17.83 -15.35
CA THR A 206 8.00 17.38 -16.66
C THR A 206 6.87 16.83 -17.53
N PRO A 207 7.05 16.85 -18.85
CA PRO A 207 6.08 16.28 -19.79
C PRO A 207 6.07 14.77 -19.73
#